data_319e1740392a9e8218976e343012770b
#
_entry.id   319e1740392a9e8218976e343012770b
#
_cell.length_a   1.000
_cell.length_b   1.000
_cell.length_c   1.000
_cell.angle_alpha   90.00
_cell.angle_beta   90.00
_cell.angle_gamma   90.00
#
_symmetry.space_group_name_H-M   'P 1'
#
loop_
_entity.id
_entity.type
_entity.pdbx_description
1 polymer ?
#
loop_
_entity_poly.entity_id
_entity_poly.type
_entity_poly.pdbx_seq_one_letter_code
_entity_poly.pdbx_strand_id
1 'polypeptide(L)'
;EWNLMWRNAYTMDANVNIQVSGINSGNMYEAGVGYIWFVLRQLKDWEINAKKVYGMKNALLAPINTDGQRAMMVEYDINYPFQYWNTGASWMILPIAEWVDCYGDVSITTTDQKIIKQYNKDVFNVKKDILMPLLQKTYNFWEQLCTPEYYTDIEGNARYEKGKTHLFTGEKYLIIPSFSPENKPLGYKSAITANASMDIAAAKDIIAMYIDMENELQNEGYKERIKKAEKLNNELPDYQYDESGAIREWAMKEYQENNAHRHISHLYCAWP
;
A
#
# COMPACT_ATOMS: atom_id res chain seq x y z
N GLU A 1 10.17 14.81 -32.17
CA GLU A 1 10.27 13.92 -31.00
C GLU A 1 9.14 14.31 -30.04
N TRP A 2 8.29 13.36 -29.69
CA TRP A 2 7.25 13.54 -28.70
C TRP A 2 7.91 13.42 -27.33
N ASN A 3 8.35 14.52 -26.76
CA ASN A 3 8.92 14.55 -25.43
C ASN A 3 7.80 14.87 -24.44
N LEU A 4 7.01 13.85 -24.10
CA LEU A 4 5.94 14.00 -23.13
C LEU A 4 6.53 13.98 -21.69
N MET A 5 5.89 14.73 -20.79
CA MET A 5 6.25 14.75 -19.37
C MET A 5 6.23 13.33 -18.80
N TRP A 6 7.07 13.08 -17.81
CA TRP A 6 7.15 11.81 -17.11
C TRP A 6 7.40 10.59 -18.00
N ARG A 7 8.11 10.79 -19.14
CA ARG A 7 8.49 9.72 -20.08
C ARG A 7 7.30 8.92 -20.62
N ASN A 8 6.11 9.54 -20.68
CA ASN A 8 4.86 8.90 -21.11
C ASN A 8 4.43 7.71 -20.25
N ALA A 9 4.89 7.62 -19.01
CA ALA A 9 4.51 6.57 -18.09
C ALA A 9 3.13 6.87 -17.45
N TYR A 10 2.43 5.82 -17.07
CA TYR A 10 1.33 5.94 -16.11
C TYR A 10 1.94 6.20 -14.73
N THR A 11 1.64 7.34 -14.15
CA THR A 11 2.08 7.70 -12.79
C THR A 11 1.05 7.18 -11.79
N MET A 12 1.47 6.29 -10.89
CA MET A 12 0.57 5.58 -10.01
C MET A 12 0.37 6.26 -8.65
N ASP A 13 1.20 7.22 -8.27
CA ASP A 13 0.96 8.04 -7.08
C ASP A 13 -0.06 9.14 -7.36
N ALA A 14 -1.27 8.94 -6.97
CA ALA A 14 -2.43 9.81 -7.17
C ALA A 14 -2.96 9.88 -8.62
N ASN A 15 -2.14 9.99 -9.67
CA ASN A 15 -2.65 10.24 -11.03
C ASN A 15 -3.58 9.14 -11.54
N VAL A 16 -3.16 7.87 -11.48
CA VAL A 16 -4.01 6.74 -11.89
C VAL A 16 -5.21 6.63 -10.93
N ASN A 17 -5.01 6.77 -9.62
CA ASN A 17 -6.07 6.65 -8.63
C ASN A 17 -7.16 7.71 -8.82
N ILE A 18 -6.78 8.97 -9.07
CA ILE A 18 -7.73 10.06 -9.37
C ILE A 18 -8.52 9.76 -10.66
N GLN A 19 -7.85 9.24 -11.70
CA GLN A 19 -8.52 8.90 -12.96
C GLN A 19 -9.54 7.78 -12.81
N VAL A 20 -9.31 6.82 -11.91
CA VAL A 20 -10.18 5.66 -11.71
C VAL A 20 -11.18 5.82 -10.55
N SER A 21 -11.05 6.87 -9.72
CA SER A 21 -11.88 7.06 -8.53
C SER A 21 -13.39 7.12 -8.80
N GLY A 22 -13.80 7.60 -9.98
CA GLY A 22 -15.19 7.66 -10.39
C GLY A 22 -15.77 6.40 -11.06
N ILE A 23 -14.97 5.37 -11.28
CA ILE A 23 -15.38 4.18 -12.05
C ILE A 23 -16.53 3.44 -11.36
N ASN A 24 -16.41 3.17 -10.07
CA ASN A 24 -17.39 2.40 -9.31
C ASN A 24 -18.65 3.22 -9.03
N SER A 25 -18.52 4.45 -8.55
CA SER A 25 -19.64 5.35 -8.31
C SER A 25 -20.39 5.74 -9.60
N GLY A 26 -19.69 5.76 -10.75
CA GLY A 26 -20.25 5.98 -12.08
C GLY A 26 -20.90 4.74 -12.71
N ASN A 27 -20.94 3.61 -12.02
CA ASN A 27 -21.43 2.32 -12.53
C ASN A 27 -20.77 1.89 -13.85
N MET A 28 -19.46 2.11 -13.96
CA MET A 28 -18.66 1.81 -15.17
C MET A 28 -18.04 0.42 -15.08
N TYR A 29 -18.85 -0.63 -15.09
CA TYR A 29 -18.46 -2.02 -14.87
C TYR A 29 -17.25 -2.46 -15.73
N GLU A 30 -17.30 -2.25 -17.04
CA GLU A 30 -16.25 -2.68 -17.98
C GLU A 30 -14.95 -1.91 -17.77
N ALA A 31 -15.02 -0.64 -17.38
CA ALA A 31 -13.85 0.14 -17.06
C ALA A 31 -13.17 -0.40 -15.78
N GLY A 32 -13.97 -0.79 -14.77
CA GLY A 32 -13.47 -1.48 -13.58
C GLY A 32 -12.81 -2.81 -13.90
N VAL A 33 -13.41 -3.61 -14.77
CA VAL A 33 -12.79 -4.87 -15.27
C VAL A 33 -11.47 -4.58 -15.99
N GLY A 34 -11.43 -3.52 -16.81
CA GLY A 34 -10.20 -3.07 -17.49
C GLY A 34 -9.10 -2.70 -16.49
N TYR A 35 -9.46 -2.01 -15.40
CA TYR A 35 -8.55 -1.66 -14.32
C TYR A 35 -8.02 -2.89 -13.57
N ILE A 36 -8.89 -3.87 -13.27
CA ILE A 36 -8.48 -5.14 -12.66
C ILE A 36 -7.40 -5.82 -13.52
N TRP A 37 -7.60 -5.91 -14.83
CA TRP A 37 -6.59 -6.49 -15.72
C TRP A 37 -5.31 -5.66 -15.80
N PHE A 38 -5.40 -4.34 -15.73
CA PHE A 38 -4.24 -3.46 -15.66
C PHE A 38 -3.38 -3.78 -14.43
N VAL A 39 -3.98 -3.94 -13.26
CA VAL A 39 -3.26 -4.32 -12.03
C VAL A 39 -2.66 -5.72 -12.15
N LEU A 40 -3.44 -6.71 -12.57
CA LEU A 40 -3.00 -8.12 -12.64
C LEU A 40 -1.79 -8.35 -13.58
N ARG A 41 -1.69 -7.60 -14.67
CA ARG A 41 -0.53 -7.67 -15.58
C ARG A 41 0.79 -7.34 -14.89
N GLN A 42 0.77 -6.58 -13.83
CA GLN A 42 1.95 -5.99 -13.19
C GLN A 42 2.39 -6.74 -11.93
N LEU A 43 1.54 -7.61 -11.37
CA LEU A 43 1.78 -8.21 -10.05
C LEU A 43 3.10 -8.96 -9.93
N LYS A 44 3.54 -9.64 -10.98
CA LYS A 44 4.82 -10.33 -10.98
C LYS A 44 6.01 -9.37 -10.80
N ASP A 45 5.92 -8.20 -11.41
CA ASP A 45 6.95 -7.17 -11.26
C ASP A 45 6.89 -6.55 -9.84
N TRP A 46 5.70 -6.36 -9.27
CA TRP A 46 5.55 -5.88 -7.89
C TRP A 46 6.13 -6.86 -6.85
N GLU A 47 5.98 -8.16 -7.06
CA GLU A 47 6.63 -9.19 -6.22
C GLU A 47 8.17 -9.13 -6.34
N ILE A 48 8.68 -8.93 -7.54
CA ILE A 48 10.12 -8.77 -7.78
C ILE A 48 10.64 -7.51 -7.10
N ASN A 49 9.89 -6.39 -7.16
CA ASN A 49 10.25 -5.14 -6.49
C ASN A 49 10.34 -5.33 -4.97
N ALA A 50 9.32 -5.91 -4.34
CA ALA A 50 9.32 -6.19 -2.90
C ALA A 50 10.51 -7.05 -2.48
N LYS A 51 10.82 -8.08 -3.27
CA LYS A 51 11.99 -8.94 -3.04
C LYS A 51 13.31 -8.20 -3.21
N LYS A 52 13.43 -7.33 -4.20
CA LYS A 52 14.70 -6.63 -4.51
C LYS A 52 14.97 -5.46 -3.57
N VAL A 53 13.93 -4.70 -3.20
CA VAL A 53 14.09 -3.53 -2.32
C VAL A 53 14.22 -3.95 -0.85
N TYR A 54 13.40 -4.90 -0.41
CA TYR A 54 13.27 -5.26 1.00
C TYR A 54 13.65 -6.71 1.35
N GLY A 55 13.95 -7.55 0.35
CA GLY A 55 14.17 -8.98 0.59
C GLY A 55 12.89 -9.78 0.91
N MET A 56 11.72 -9.17 0.77
CA MET A 56 10.43 -9.73 1.16
C MET A 56 10.02 -10.88 0.25
N LYS A 57 9.22 -11.80 0.80
CA LYS A 57 8.64 -12.94 0.07
C LYS A 57 7.12 -12.83 0.07
N ASN A 58 6.52 -13.19 -1.06
CA ASN A 58 5.06 -13.19 -1.20
C ASN A 58 4.43 -11.85 -0.78
N ALA A 59 5.03 -10.75 -1.23
CA ALA A 59 4.66 -9.39 -0.90
C ALA A 59 4.66 -8.52 -2.16
N LEU A 60 3.95 -7.39 -2.15
CA LEU A 60 3.80 -6.49 -3.29
C LEU A 60 4.41 -5.13 -2.98
N LEU A 61 5.20 -4.59 -3.91
CA LEU A 61 5.68 -3.22 -3.91
C LEU A 61 5.47 -2.62 -5.30
N ALA A 62 4.47 -1.78 -5.45
CA ALA A 62 4.19 -1.08 -6.70
C ALA A 62 5.22 0.04 -6.92
N PRO A 63 5.73 0.24 -8.14
CA PRO A 63 6.57 1.39 -8.47
C PRO A 63 5.72 2.63 -8.67
N ILE A 64 6.35 3.80 -8.72
CA ILE A 64 5.68 5.07 -9.02
C ILE A 64 5.17 5.14 -10.46
N ASN A 65 5.85 4.49 -11.40
CA ASN A 65 5.56 4.55 -12.82
C ASN A 65 5.47 3.17 -13.45
N THR A 66 4.60 3.05 -14.46
CA THR A 66 4.44 1.85 -15.30
C THR A 66 4.15 2.23 -16.74
N ASP A 67 4.50 1.36 -17.68
CA ASP A 67 4.07 1.47 -19.08
C ASP A 67 2.73 0.71 -19.34
N GLY A 68 2.11 0.20 -18.27
CA GLY A 68 0.88 -0.60 -18.34
C GLY A 68 1.10 -2.09 -18.62
N GLN A 69 2.31 -2.47 -18.99
CA GLN A 69 2.71 -3.87 -19.24
C GLN A 69 3.78 -4.36 -18.28
N ARG A 70 4.66 -3.46 -17.85
CA ARG A 70 5.78 -3.72 -16.96
C ARG A 70 5.77 -2.68 -15.84
N ALA A 71 6.06 -3.14 -14.65
CA ALA A 71 6.06 -2.32 -13.44
C ALA A 71 7.28 -2.61 -12.56
N MET A 72 8.42 -2.86 -13.21
CA MET A 72 9.70 -3.00 -12.54
C MET A 72 10.17 -1.64 -12.04
N MET A 73 10.59 -1.59 -10.79
CA MET A 73 11.27 -0.43 -10.24
C MET A 73 12.69 -0.37 -10.80
N VAL A 74 12.99 0.67 -11.57
CA VAL A 74 14.27 0.81 -12.28
C VAL A 74 15.07 2.03 -11.86
N GLU A 75 14.45 2.96 -11.14
CA GLU A 75 15.07 4.21 -10.68
C GLU A 75 15.06 4.28 -9.15
N TYR A 76 16.16 4.75 -8.59
CA TYR A 76 16.35 5.00 -7.17
C TYR A 76 16.94 6.39 -7.03
N ASP A 77 16.20 7.29 -6.38
CA ASP A 77 16.62 8.68 -6.16
C ASP A 77 16.59 8.97 -4.66
N ILE A 78 17.57 9.70 -4.17
CA ILE A 78 17.66 10.09 -2.76
C ILE A 78 16.77 11.32 -2.45
N ASN A 79 16.48 12.16 -3.45
CA ASN A 79 15.63 13.32 -3.28
C ASN A 79 14.13 12.95 -3.42
N TYR A 80 13.86 11.97 -4.28
CA TYR A 80 12.54 11.40 -4.52
C TYR A 80 12.59 9.89 -4.34
N PRO A 81 12.64 9.40 -3.09
CA PRO A 81 12.89 7.99 -2.80
C PRO A 81 11.63 7.13 -2.99
N PHE A 82 11.08 7.12 -4.20
CA PHE A 82 9.85 6.36 -4.54
C PHE A 82 10.00 4.85 -4.39
N GLN A 83 11.22 4.33 -4.28
CA GLN A 83 11.46 2.94 -3.88
C GLN A 83 10.92 2.62 -2.48
N TYR A 84 10.67 3.65 -1.67
CA TYR A 84 10.08 3.56 -0.33
C TYR A 84 8.66 4.13 -0.27
N TRP A 85 7.99 4.28 -1.42
CA TRP A 85 6.57 4.56 -1.49
C TRP A 85 5.77 3.28 -1.21
N ASN A 86 5.69 2.93 0.09
CA ASN A 86 5.14 1.66 0.57
C ASN A 86 3.64 1.52 0.31
N THR A 87 2.93 2.63 0.30
CA THR A 87 1.47 2.70 0.11
C THR A 87 1.03 2.27 -1.30
N GLY A 88 1.92 2.24 -2.28
CA GLY A 88 1.57 2.09 -3.69
C GLY A 88 0.65 0.92 -3.99
N ALA A 89 1.02 -0.30 -3.60
CA ALA A 89 0.20 -1.49 -3.83
C ALA A 89 -1.14 -1.41 -3.09
N SER A 90 -1.15 -0.91 -1.84
CA SER A 90 -2.37 -0.72 -1.05
C SER A 90 -3.36 0.19 -1.77
N TRP A 91 -2.90 1.35 -2.24
CA TRP A 91 -3.77 2.30 -2.92
C TRP A 91 -4.32 1.77 -4.25
N MET A 92 -3.50 1.03 -5.01
CA MET A 92 -3.93 0.43 -6.28
C MET A 92 -4.97 -0.69 -6.12
N ILE A 93 -5.11 -1.27 -4.94
CA ILE A 93 -6.08 -2.32 -4.64
C ILE A 93 -7.45 -1.76 -4.26
N LEU A 94 -7.53 -0.55 -3.67
CA LEU A 94 -8.79 0.05 -3.23
C LEU A 94 -9.89 0.06 -4.30
N PRO A 95 -9.65 0.50 -5.56
CA PRO A 95 -10.70 0.48 -6.57
C PRO A 95 -11.20 -0.93 -6.91
N ILE A 96 -10.38 -1.98 -6.69
CA ILE A 96 -10.80 -3.38 -6.88
C ILE A 96 -11.69 -3.83 -5.72
N ALA A 97 -11.35 -3.46 -4.48
CA ALA A 97 -12.18 -3.73 -3.31
C ALA A 97 -13.56 -3.05 -3.44
N GLU A 98 -13.58 -1.75 -3.76
CA GLU A 98 -14.81 -1.00 -4.04
C GLU A 98 -15.64 -1.62 -5.18
N TRP A 99 -14.97 -2.12 -6.23
CA TRP A 99 -15.63 -2.80 -7.33
C TRP A 99 -16.36 -4.06 -6.84
N VAL A 100 -15.73 -4.84 -5.96
CA VAL A 100 -16.34 -6.02 -5.35
C VAL A 100 -17.52 -5.64 -4.45
N ASP A 101 -17.43 -4.52 -3.72
CA ASP A 101 -18.53 -4.00 -2.91
C ASP A 101 -19.74 -3.57 -3.78
N CYS A 102 -19.46 -2.98 -4.94
CA CYS A 102 -20.50 -2.54 -5.87
C CYS A 102 -21.16 -3.69 -6.64
N TYR A 103 -20.41 -4.69 -7.07
CA TYR A 103 -20.88 -5.73 -8.01
C TYR A 103 -20.96 -7.14 -7.40
N GLY A 104 -20.42 -7.34 -6.19
CA GLY A 104 -20.51 -8.60 -5.46
C GLY A 104 -19.53 -9.69 -5.94
N ASP A 105 -19.89 -10.93 -5.60
CA ASP A 105 -19.08 -12.13 -5.91
C ASP A 105 -19.33 -12.60 -7.35
N VAL A 106 -18.72 -11.94 -8.31
CA VAL A 106 -18.87 -12.22 -9.74
C VAL A 106 -17.58 -12.74 -10.36
N SER A 107 -17.73 -13.41 -11.51
CA SER A 107 -16.59 -13.86 -12.33
C SER A 107 -16.47 -13.02 -13.59
N ILE A 108 -15.22 -12.71 -13.93
CA ILE A 108 -14.85 -11.97 -15.15
C ILE A 108 -13.97 -12.83 -16.04
N THR A 109 -14.03 -12.59 -17.35
CA THR A 109 -13.26 -13.35 -18.35
C THR A 109 -12.26 -12.45 -19.04
N THR A 110 -11.09 -12.99 -19.35
CA THR A 110 -10.05 -12.30 -20.12
C THR A 110 -9.65 -13.05 -21.36
N THR A 111 -9.30 -12.31 -22.42
CA THR A 111 -8.64 -12.82 -23.62
C THR A 111 -7.16 -12.48 -23.67
N ASP A 112 -6.65 -11.80 -22.64
CA ASP A 112 -5.25 -11.40 -22.54
C ASP A 112 -4.35 -12.63 -22.33
N GLN A 113 -3.59 -12.98 -23.37
CA GLN A 113 -2.73 -14.16 -23.37
C GLN A 113 -1.61 -14.09 -22.30
N LYS A 114 -1.19 -12.89 -21.90
CA LYS A 114 -0.20 -12.73 -20.82
C LYS A 114 -0.81 -13.14 -19.47
N ILE A 115 -2.03 -12.71 -19.19
CA ILE A 115 -2.76 -13.09 -17.96
C ILE A 115 -3.07 -14.58 -17.98
N ILE A 116 -3.64 -15.09 -19.10
CA ILE A 116 -3.97 -16.51 -19.22
C ILE A 116 -2.73 -17.38 -18.99
N LYS A 117 -1.61 -17.05 -19.61
CA LYS A 117 -0.35 -17.78 -19.41
C LYS A 117 0.19 -17.69 -17.99
N GLN A 118 0.03 -16.53 -17.35
CA GLN A 118 0.53 -16.30 -15.98
C GLN A 118 -0.25 -17.10 -14.94
N TYR A 119 -1.57 -17.20 -15.11
CA TYR A 119 -2.48 -17.81 -14.12
C TYR A 119 -3.04 -19.17 -14.56
N ASN A 120 -2.76 -19.59 -15.79
CA ASN A 120 -3.27 -20.83 -16.40
C ASN A 120 -4.81 -20.94 -16.38
N LYS A 121 -5.50 -19.81 -16.52
CA LYS A 121 -6.97 -19.72 -16.63
C LYS A 121 -7.39 -18.39 -17.26
N ASP A 122 -8.61 -18.35 -17.79
CA ASP A 122 -9.22 -17.21 -18.46
C ASP A 122 -10.46 -16.65 -17.74
N VAL A 123 -11.01 -17.41 -16.79
CA VAL A 123 -12.15 -16.99 -15.95
C VAL A 123 -11.71 -16.84 -14.51
N PHE A 124 -12.00 -15.70 -13.89
CA PHE A 124 -11.59 -15.37 -12.53
C PHE A 124 -12.80 -14.93 -11.70
N ASN A 125 -13.00 -15.57 -10.58
CA ASN A 125 -13.84 -15.01 -9.52
C ASN A 125 -13.10 -13.83 -8.88
N VAL A 126 -13.66 -12.61 -8.99
CA VAL A 126 -12.92 -11.40 -8.59
C VAL A 126 -12.58 -11.41 -7.11
N LYS A 127 -13.50 -11.84 -6.27
CA LYS A 127 -13.28 -11.90 -4.82
C LYS A 127 -12.22 -12.92 -4.43
N LYS A 128 -12.38 -14.19 -4.87
CA LYS A 128 -11.55 -15.32 -4.43
C LYS A 128 -10.22 -15.43 -5.16
N ASP A 129 -10.21 -15.16 -6.47
CA ASP A 129 -9.05 -15.38 -7.32
C ASP A 129 -8.19 -14.13 -7.49
N ILE A 130 -8.74 -12.95 -7.20
CA ILE A 130 -8.07 -11.66 -7.43
C ILE A 130 -7.91 -10.89 -6.13
N LEU A 131 -9.01 -10.42 -5.52
CA LEU A 131 -8.94 -9.52 -4.37
C LEU A 131 -8.29 -10.19 -3.15
N MET A 132 -8.71 -11.41 -2.78
CA MET A 132 -8.13 -12.11 -1.63
C MET A 132 -6.61 -12.34 -1.77
N PRO A 133 -6.08 -12.86 -2.89
CA PRO A 133 -4.64 -12.98 -3.07
C PRO A 133 -3.89 -11.63 -3.06
N LEU A 134 -4.49 -10.56 -3.57
CA LEU A 134 -3.92 -9.21 -3.52
C LEU A 134 -3.83 -8.70 -2.08
N LEU A 135 -4.91 -8.80 -1.32
CA LEU A 135 -4.95 -8.41 0.09
C LEU A 135 -3.95 -9.20 0.92
N GLN A 136 -3.87 -10.52 0.73
CA GLN A 136 -2.92 -11.34 1.45
C GLN A 136 -1.47 -10.95 1.18
N LYS A 137 -1.09 -10.70 -0.08
CA LYS A 137 0.28 -10.32 -0.44
C LYS A 137 0.62 -8.90 0.04
N THR A 138 -0.35 -8.00 0.04
CA THR A 138 -0.15 -6.64 0.55
C THR A 138 -0.13 -6.62 2.08
N TYR A 139 -0.94 -7.43 2.75
CA TYR A 139 -0.82 -7.69 4.18
C TYR A 139 0.57 -8.23 4.54
N ASN A 140 1.06 -9.22 3.80
CA ASN A 140 2.41 -9.78 4.00
C ASN A 140 3.51 -8.71 3.83
N PHE A 141 3.32 -7.73 2.95
CA PHE A 141 4.24 -6.60 2.82
C PHE A 141 4.29 -5.80 4.12
N TRP A 142 3.14 -5.36 4.63
CA TRP A 142 3.08 -4.58 5.87
C TRP A 142 3.59 -5.35 7.09
N GLU A 143 3.24 -6.62 7.20
CA GLU A 143 3.74 -7.47 8.28
C GLU A 143 5.27 -7.59 8.29
N GLN A 144 5.88 -7.79 7.11
CA GLN A 144 7.32 -7.91 6.99
C GLN A 144 8.05 -6.57 7.15
N LEU A 145 7.40 -5.46 6.76
CA LEU A 145 7.96 -4.12 6.93
C LEU A 145 7.98 -3.70 8.41
N CYS A 146 6.90 -3.96 9.15
CA CYS A 146 6.79 -3.68 10.58
C CYS A 146 7.54 -4.74 11.38
N THR A 147 8.88 -4.67 11.36
CA THR A 147 9.70 -5.67 12.03
C THR A 147 9.67 -5.49 13.55
N PRO A 148 9.77 -6.59 14.32
CA PRO A 148 9.82 -6.51 15.78
C PRO A 148 11.11 -5.90 16.34
N GLU A 149 12.06 -5.54 15.49
CA GLU A 149 13.30 -4.89 15.91
C GLU A 149 13.21 -3.37 15.96
N TYR A 150 12.16 -2.77 15.34
CA TYR A 150 11.94 -1.33 15.32
C TYR A 150 10.58 -1.02 15.95
N TYR A 151 10.58 -0.12 16.94
CA TYR A 151 9.36 0.24 17.65
C TYR A 151 9.44 1.66 18.20
N THR A 152 8.28 2.23 18.51
CA THR A 152 8.14 3.44 19.30
C THR A 152 7.79 3.03 20.72
N ASP A 153 8.58 3.47 21.70
CA ASP A 153 8.29 3.19 23.11
C ASP A 153 7.06 3.95 23.61
N ILE A 154 6.64 3.66 24.84
CA ILE A 154 5.45 4.28 25.45
C ILE A 154 5.59 5.80 25.61
N GLU A 155 6.82 6.32 25.62
CA GLU A 155 7.13 7.75 25.68
C GLU A 155 7.13 8.41 24.30
N GLY A 156 6.95 7.62 23.22
CA GLY A 156 6.94 8.06 21.82
C GLY A 156 8.34 8.27 21.22
N ASN A 157 9.39 7.66 21.77
CA ASN A 157 10.73 7.71 21.22
C ASN A 157 10.98 6.50 20.31
N ALA A 158 11.63 6.72 19.16
CA ALA A 158 12.06 5.65 18.29
C ALA A 158 13.17 4.81 18.92
N ARG A 159 13.06 3.50 18.85
CA ARG A 159 13.97 2.51 19.43
C ARG A 159 14.34 1.41 18.44
N TYR A 160 15.53 0.90 18.59
CA TYR A 160 16.00 -0.32 17.95
C TYR A 160 16.58 -1.24 19.02
N GLU A 161 16.16 -2.50 19.02
CA GLU A 161 16.68 -3.52 19.93
C GLU A 161 16.83 -4.84 19.18
N LYS A 162 18.08 -5.22 18.94
CA LYS A 162 18.40 -6.44 18.20
C LYS A 162 17.83 -7.68 18.89
N GLY A 163 17.09 -8.48 18.14
CA GLY A 163 16.50 -9.72 18.62
C GLY A 163 15.20 -9.54 19.39
N LYS A 164 14.65 -8.34 19.49
CA LYS A 164 13.32 -8.12 20.05
C LYS A 164 12.26 -8.74 19.12
N THR A 165 11.51 -9.70 19.64
CA THR A 165 10.52 -10.46 18.86
C THR A 165 9.07 -10.12 19.20
N HIS A 166 8.84 -9.29 20.21
CA HIS A 166 7.52 -8.84 20.63
C HIS A 166 7.59 -7.46 21.32
N LEU A 167 6.47 -6.78 21.31
CA LEU A 167 6.29 -5.50 21.98
C LEU A 167 5.65 -5.71 23.35
N PHE A 168 5.96 -4.82 24.28
CA PHE A 168 5.31 -4.72 25.57
C PHE A 168 4.05 -3.83 25.47
N THR A 169 3.33 -3.69 26.58
CA THR A 169 2.13 -2.83 26.61
C THR A 169 2.50 -1.37 26.35
N GLY A 170 1.80 -0.74 25.41
CA GLY A 170 1.97 0.67 25.06
C GLY A 170 3.02 0.96 24.00
N GLU A 171 3.87 -0.01 23.67
CA GLU A 171 4.81 0.14 22.55
C GLU A 171 4.12 -0.08 21.20
N LYS A 172 4.61 0.62 20.19
CA LYS A 172 4.12 0.53 18.81
C LYS A 172 5.27 0.19 17.86
N TYR A 173 4.96 -0.50 16.76
CA TYR A 173 5.92 -0.71 15.70
C TYR A 173 6.32 0.61 15.02
N LEU A 174 7.41 0.57 14.25
CA LEU A 174 7.78 1.63 13.33
C LEU A 174 7.53 1.17 11.89
N ILE A 175 7.02 2.07 11.06
CA ILE A 175 7.04 1.92 9.61
C ILE A 175 8.30 2.64 9.12
N ILE A 176 9.35 1.87 8.80
CA ILE A 176 10.65 2.40 8.40
C ILE A 176 11.33 1.44 7.39
N PRO A 177 11.92 1.95 6.28
CA PRO A 177 11.81 3.33 5.78
C PRO A 177 10.38 3.68 5.36
N SER A 178 10.07 4.98 5.35
CA SER A 178 8.79 5.54 4.97
C SER A 178 9.02 6.78 4.10
N PHE A 179 8.12 7.04 3.17
CA PHE A 179 8.16 8.24 2.33
C PHE A 179 6.75 8.76 2.09
N SER A 180 6.51 10.00 2.47
CA SER A 180 5.26 10.70 2.14
C SER A 180 5.45 11.50 0.87
N PRO A 181 4.98 11.05 -0.29
CA PRO A 181 5.24 11.70 -1.57
C PRO A 181 4.60 13.10 -1.67
N GLU A 182 5.31 14.13 -2.10
CA GLU A 182 6.76 14.15 -2.38
C GLU A 182 7.46 15.04 -1.33
N ASN A 183 7.02 14.94 -0.06
CA ASN A 183 7.36 15.85 1.03
C ASN A 183 8.54 15.33 1.89
N LYS A 184 9.15 16.22 2.64
CA LYS A 184 10.15 15.92 3.68
C LYS A 184 10.00 16.88 4.86
N PRO A 185 10.33 16.44 6.08
CA PRO A 185 10.28 17.30 7.25
C PRO A 185 11.19 18.52 7.12
N LEU A 186 10.80 19.66 7.69
CA LEU A 186 11.63 20.87 7.71
C LEU A 186 12.96 20.58 8.43
N GLY A 187 14.04 21.10 7.83
CA GLY A 187 15.39 20.91 8.37
C GLY A 187 16.06 19.57 8.03
N TYR A 188 15.34 18.62 7.43
CA TYR A 188 15.90 17.33 7.02
C TYR A 188 16.41 17.38 5.57
N LYS A 189 17.56 16.74 5.34
CA LYS A 189 18.15 16.62 4.01
C LYS A 189 17.49 15.51 3.17
N SER A 190 17.07 14.42 3.83
CA SER A 190 16.45 13.27 3.18
C SER A 190 14.92 13.34 3.29
N ALA A 191 14.24 12.85 2.26
CA ALA A 191 12.81 12.59 2.29
C ALA A 191 12.46 11.17 2.81
N ILE A 192 13.49 10.34 3.08
CA ILE A 192 13.29 9.04 3.74
C ILE A 192 13.08 9.30 5.23
N THR A 193 11.93 8.85 5.72
CA THR A 193 11.43 9.11 7.07
C THR A 193 11.00 7.83 7.77
N ALA A 194 10.32 7.97 8.89
CA ALA A 194 9.58 6.91 9.55
C ALA A 194 8.13 7.37 9.80
N ASN A 195 7.19 6.44 9.86
CA ASN A 195 5.81 6.65 10.25
C ASN A 195 5.10 7.78 9.47
N ALA A 196 5.23 7.81 8.13
CA ALA A 196 4.37 8.67 7.33
C ALA A 196 2.90 8.29 7.57
N SER A 197 2.04 9.28 7.80
CA SER A 197 0.61 9.04 8.09
C SER A 197 -0.10 8.34 6.93
N MET A 198 0.34 8.57 5.69
CA MET A 198 -0.11 7.84 4.52
C MET A 198 0.16 6.33 4.64
N ASP A 199 1.36 5.94 5.08
CA ASP A 199 1.72 4.53 5.25
C ASP A 199 0.93 3.88 6.38
N ILE A 200 0.71 4.60 7.49
CA ILE A 200 -0.11 4.13 8.62
C ILE A 200 -1.54 3.85 8.15
N ALA A 201 -2.13 4.78 7.41
CA ALA A 201 -3.48 4.64 6.88
C ALA A 201 -3.58 3.43 5.95
N ALA A 202 -2.69 3.34 4.97
CA ALA A 202 -2.67 2.25 4.00
C ALA A 202 -2.48 0.86 4.64
N ALA A 203 -1.64 0.78 5.67
CA ALA A 203 -1.47 -0.46 6.42
C ALA A 203 -2.77 -0.86 7.14
N LYS A 204 -3.41 0.08 7.84
CA LYS A 204 -4.67 -0.14 8.56
C LYS A 204 -5.80 -0.55 7.61
N ASP A 205 -5.94 0.10 6.46
CA ASP A 205 -6.96 -0.23 5.45
C ASP A 205 -6.78 -1.65 4.90
N ILE A 206 -5.55 -2.02 4.51
CA ILE A 206 -5.28 -3.37 4.01
C ILE A 206 -5.54 -4.42 5.08
N ILE A 207 -5.15 -4.16 6.33
CA ILE A 207 -5.40 -5.12 7.43
C ILE A 207 -6.90 -5.28 7.66
N ALA A 208 -7.68 -4.21 7.66
CA ALA A 208 -9.13 -4.26 7.83
C ALA A 208 -9.79 -5.07 6.70
N MET A 209 -9.50 -4.71 5.43
CA MET A 209 -10.04 -5.45 4.27
C MET A 209 -9.62 -6.93 4.26
N TYR A 210 -8.39 -7.23 4.69
CA TYR A 210 -7.90 -8.61 4.79
C TYR A 210 -8.67 -9.41 5.85
N ILE A 211 -8.92 -8.82 7.03
CA ILE A 211 -9.71 -9.43 8.11
C ILE A 211 -11.14 -9.69 7.63
N ASP A 212 -11.76 -8.71 6.99
CA ASP A 212 -13.13 -8.84 6.46
C ASP A 212 -13.23 -9.97 5.44
N MET A 213 -12.27 -10.03 4.51
CA MET A 213 -12.23 -11.09 3.49
C MET A 213 -11.96 -12.47 4.09
N GLU A 214 -11.10 -12.61 5.11
CA GLU A 214 -10.87 -13.86 5.82
C GLU A 214 -12.13 -14.31 6.58
N ASN A 215 -12.86 -13.39 7.19
CA ASN A 215 -14.13 -13.67 7.87
C ASN A 215 -15.21 -14.13 6.87
N GLU A 216 -15.25 -13.56 5.69
CA GLU A 216 -16.21 -13.91 4.66
C GLU A 216 -15.92 -15.29 4.04
N LEU A 217 -14.66 -15.52 3.64
CA LEU A 217 -14.28 -16.74 2.93
C LEU A 217 -14.09 -17.95 3.84
N GLN A 218 -13.71 -17.73 5.09
CA GLN A 218 -13.49 -18.74 6.11
C GLN A 218 -12.60 -19.92 5.66
N ASN A 219 -11.55 -19.63 4.89
CA ASN A 219 -10.59 -20.64 4.47
C ASN A 219 -9.90 -21.29 5.68
N GLU A 220 -9.43 -22.54 5.55
CA GLU A 220 -8.74 -23.24 6.63
C GLU A 220 -7.69 -22.35 7.33
N GLY A 221 -7.72 -22.29 8.66
CA GLY A 221 -6.82 -21.47 9.48
C GLY A 221 -7.13 -19.97 9.51
N TYR A 222 -8.28 -19.50 9.00
CA TYR A 222 -8.63 -18.07 8.94
C TYR A 222 -8.62 -17.38 10.30
N LYS A 223 -9.07 -18.03 11.37
CA LYS A 223 -9.11 -17.43 12.72
C LYS A 223 -7.73 -17.05 13.25
N GLU A 224 -6.73 -17.89 13.00
CA GLU A 224 -5.35 -17.59 13.41
C GLU A 224 -4.76 -16.44 12.58
N ARG A 225 -5.09 -16.39 11.28
CA ARG A 225 -4.66 -15.29 10.42
C ARG A 225 -5.30 -13.96 10.83
N ILE A 226 -6.60 -13.96 11.17
CA ILE A 226 -7.30 -12.78 11.69
C ILE A 226 -6.64 -12.32 12.99
N LYS A 227 -6.46 -13.22 13.97
CA LYS A 227 -5.82 -12.87 15.23
C LYS A 227 -4.44 -12.24 15.06
N LYS A 228 -3.66 -12.74 14.10
CA LYS A 228 -2.35 -12.19 13.77
C LYS A 228 -2.48 -10.79 13.14
N ALA A 229 -3.43 -10.59 12.25
CA ALA A 229 -3.70 -9.32 11.61
C ALA A 229 -4.21 -8.26 12.60
N GLU A 230 -5.13 -8.63 13.49
CA GLU A 230 -5.62 -7.78 14.60
C GLU A 230 -4.47 -7.35 15.52
N LYS A 231 -3.58 -8.29 15.87
CA LYS A 231 -2.41 -7.97 16.68
C LYS A 231 -1.54 -6.92 15.97
N LEU A 232 -1.21 -7.12 14.69
CA LEU A 232 -0.43 -6.16 13.93
C LEU A 232 -1.11 -4.80 13.90
N ASN A 233 -2.43 -4.75 13.62
CA ASN A 233 -3.19 -3.50 13.58
C ASN A 233 -3.13 -2.72 14.90
N ASN A 234 -3.23 -3.42 16.02
CA ASN A 234 -3.19 -2.82 17.36
C ASN A 234 -1.79 -2.29 17.74
N GLU A 235 -0.75 -2.81 17.12
CA GLU A 235 0.65 -2.45 17.36
C GLU A 235 1.21 -1.49 16.31
N LEU A 236 0.43 -1.09 15.29
CA LEU A 236 0.80 -0.03 14.35
C LEU A 236 0.83 1.33 15.05
N PRO A 237 1.65 2.29 14.54
CA PRO A 237 1.63 3.66 15.04
C PRO A 237 0.23 4.28 14.97
N ASP A 238 -0.06 5.17 15.92
CA ASP A 238 -1.24 6.01 15.85
C ASP A 238 -0.92 7.33 15.15
N TYR A 239 -1.94 7.93 14.52
CA TYR A 239 -1.78 9.28 13.97
C TYR A 239 -1.40 10.27 15.07
N GLN A 240 -0.57 11.23 14.71
CA GLN A 240 -0.33 12.40 15.52
C GLN A 240 -1.08 13.60 14.95
N TYR A 241 -1.40 14.53 15.82
CA TYR A 241 -2.14 15.75 15.49
C TYR A 241 -1.32 16.97 15.88
N ASP A 242 -1.44 18.03 15.11
CA ASP A 242 -0.88 19.34 15.46
C ASP A 242 -1.75 20.08 16.48
N GLU A 243 -1.34 21.30 16.87
CA GLU A 243 -2.05 22.14 17.82
C GLU A 243 -3.45 22.54 17.36
N SER A 244 -3.73 22.52 16.05
CA SER A 244 -5.04 22.80 15.48
C SER A 244 -5.96 21.57 15.43
N GLY A 245 -5.44 20.38 15.73
CA GLY A 245 -6.14 19.11 15.61
C GLY A 245 -6.07 18.50 14.20
N ALA A 246 -5.26 19.05 13.29
CA ALA A 246 -5.02 18.45 11.99
C ALA A 246 -4.05 17.27 12.08
N ILE A 247 -4.26 16.25 11.22
CA ILE A 247 -3.36 15.09 11.14
C ILE A 247 -1.99 15.56 10.63
N ARG A 248 -0.94 15.17 11.36
CA ARG A 248 0.43 15.44 10.96
C ARG A 248 0.86 14.53 9.80
N GLU A 249 1.76 15.03 8.97
CA GLU A 249 2.34 14.27 7.86
C GLU A 249 3.13 13.04 8.33
N TRP A 250 3.76 13.13 9.51
CA TRP A 250 4.53 12.04 10.13
C TRP A 250 4.13 11.84 11.58
N ALA A 251 3.88 10.60 11.96
CA ALA A 251 3.60 10.24 13.36
C ALA A 251 4.90 10.07 14.18
N MET A 252 5.79 11.04 14.06
CA MET A 252 7.06 11.15 14.80
C MET A 252 7.21 12.58 15.34
N LYS A 253 7.34 12.70 16.66
CA LYS A 253 7.40 14.02 17.31
C LYS A 253 8.65 14.85 16.96
N GLU A 254 9.71 14.17 16.52
CA GLU A 254 10.99 14.79 16.11
C GLU A 254 10.90 15.49 14.75
N TYR A 255 9.92 15.14 13.92
CA TYR A 255 9.77 15.74 12.60
C TYR A 255 8.96 17.04 12.69
N GLN A 256 9.50 18.09 12.12
CA GLN A 256 8.77 19.34 11.95
C GLN A 256 7.99 19.31 10.64
N GLU A 257 6.70 19.64 10.70
CA GLU A 257 5.80 19.68 9.54
C GLU A 257 6.28 20.67 8.46
N ASN A 258 6.09 20.29 7.21
CA ASN A 258 6.35 21.12 6.05
C ASN A 258 5.05 21.39 5.29
N ASN A 259 4.16 22.16 5.90
CA ASN A 259 2.81 22.46 5.40
C ASN A 259 2.81 23.38 4.17
N ALA A 260 3.96 23.93 3.76
CA ALA A 260 4.08 24.70 2.52
C ALA A 260 4.23 23.83 1.26
N HIS A 261 4.30 22.50 1.43
CA HIS A 261 4.41 21.57 0.30
C HIS A 261 3.07 21.48 -0.45
N ARG A 262 3.13 21.24 -1.78
CA ARG A 262 1.95 21.17 -2.66
C ARG A 262 1.14 19.88 -2.53
N HIS A 263 1.75 18.82 -2.01
CA HIS A 263 1.09 17.52 -1.80
C HIS A 263 0.57 17.38 -0.37
N ILE A 264 -0.52 16.63 -0.22
CA ILE A 264 -1.23 16.40 1.03
C ILE A 264 -1.39 14.91 1.28
N SER A 265 -0.32 14.14 1.10
CA SER A 265 -0.34 12.67 1.16
C SER A 265 -0.84 12.12 2.50
N HIS A 266 -0.65 12.87 3.60
CA HIS A 266 -1.19 12.52 4.92
C HIS A 266 -2.72 12.46 4.98
N LEU A 267 -3.42 13.07 4.02
CA LEU A 267 -4.89 12.97 3.90
C LEU A 267 -5.37 11.70 3.19
N TYR A 268 -4.46 10.77 2.88
CA TYR A 268 -4.85 9.46 2.33
C TYR A 268 -5.93 8.77 3.18
N CYS A 269 -5.91 8.94 4.50
CA CYS A 269 -6.92 8.38 5.41
C CYS A 269 -8.35 8.90 5.18
N ALA A 270 -8.50 9.99 4.40
CA ALA A 270 -9.78 10.58 4.01
C ALA A 270 -10.13 10.28 2.52
N TRP A 271 -9.37 9.42 1.84
CA TRP A 271 -9.60 8.99 0.47
C TRP A 271 -10.59 7.81 0.40
N PRO A 272 -11.45 7.74 -0.63
CA PRO A 272 -11.95 8.76 -1.57
C PRO A 272 -12.92 9.69 -0.95
#